data_170c7b938df915d7e8a525ac9c701d91
#
_entry.id   170c7b938df915d7e8a525ac9c701d91
#
_cell.length_a   1.000
_cell.length_b   1.000
_cell.length_c   1.000
_cell.angle_alpha   90.00
_cell.angle_beta   90.00
_cell.angle_gamma   90.00
#
_symmetry.space_group_name_H-M   'P 1'
#
loop_
_entity.id
_entity.type
_entity.pdbx_description
1 polymer ?
#
loop_
_entity_poly.entity_id
_entity_poly.type
_entity_poly.pdbx_seq_one_letter_code
_entity_poly.pdbx_strand_id
1 'polypeptide(L)'
;LLGRRSLERLAAEATPLPEPWPEEARRLFVDLLATGEPAVAVIEDLDQMGLFVPILPEWEPCRSRPQRNAYHRFTVDRHLLVAAAEAALLVDRVQRPDLLLVGALLHDIGKGYPGDHTEVGQELVATIAPRMGFPAADVDHLVAMVEHHLLLPDAATRRDLDDDGTIRSVADAVGDRQLLALLGALTEADSIATGPSAWSSWKAELVEELVRRVDHVLAGGEFDEAAAGRFPDAEQRELLEGEGLVVRGDGSTLTVAADDRTGSF
;
A
#
# COMPACT_ATOMS: atom_id res chain seq x y z
N LEU A 1 15.95 22.21 -0.09
CA LEU A 1 15.65 22.67 -1.46
C LEU A 1 16.96 22.93 -2.18
N LEU A 2 17.12 22.37 -3.38
CA LEU A 2 18.27 22.64 -4.23
C LEU A 2 18.17 24.06 -4.79
N GLY A 3 19.28 24.80 -4.74
CA GLY A 3 19.30 26.15 -5.33
C GLY A 3 19.22 26.07 -6.87
N ARG A 4 18.50 27.01 -7.51
CA ARG A 4 18.28 27.05 -8.95
C ARG A 4 19.56 26.86 -9.78
N ARG A 5 20.65 27.53 -9.38
CA ARG A 5 21.97 27.39 -10.06
C ARG A 5 22.54 25.98 -9.98
N SER A 6 22.29 25.26 -8.87
CA SER A 6 22.72 23.86 -8.73
C SER A 6 21.91 22.95 -9.63
N LEU A 7 20.60 23.16 -9.74
CA LEU A 7 19.73 22.43 -10.66
C LEU A 7 20.10 22.69 -12.12
N GLU A 8 20.33 23.96 -12.53
CA GLU A 8 20.76 24.32 -13.87
C GLU A 8 22.10 23.66 -14.23
N ARG A 9 23.05 23.60 -13.29
CA ARG A 9 24.32 22.90 -13.50
C ARG A 9 24.12 21.39 -13.61
N LEU A 10 23.31 20.79 -12.74
CA LEU A 10 22.99 19.36 -12.84
C LEU A 10 22.35 19.03 -14.18
N ALA A 11 21.40 19.85 -14.67
CA ALA A 11 20.76 19.65 -15.96
C ALA A 11 21.75 19.73 -17.15
N ALA A 12 22.79 20.54 -17.03
CA ALA A 12 23.81 20.68 -18.07
C ALA A 12 24.91 19.59 -18.02
N GLU A 13 25.18 19.02 -16.84
CA GLU A 13 26.33 18.13 -16.61
C GLU A 13 25.91 16.68 -16.31
N ALA A 14 24.61 16.41 -16.03
CA ALA A 14 24.15 15.09 -15.69
C ALA A 14 24.36 14.09 -16.87
N THR A 15 24.94 12.96 -16.54
CA THR A 15 25.08 11.82 -17.47
C THR A 15 24.03 10.78 -17.14
N PRO A 16 23.53 10.02 -18.13
CA PRO A 16 22.60 8.91 -17.88
C PRO A 16 23.20 7.91 -16.91
N LEU A 17 22.34 7.35 -16.04
CA LEU A 17 22.74 6.24 -15.17
C LEU A 17 23.07 5.01 -16.03
N PRO A 18 24.11 4.24 -15.72
CA PRO A 18 24.34 2.94 -16.37
C PRO A 18 23.21 1.97 -16.03
N GLU A 19 22.97 1.02 -16.93
CA GLU A 19 21.97 -0.03 -16.74
C GLU A 19 22.64 -1.40 -16.64
N PRO A 20 22.38 -2.19 -15.59
CA PRO A 20 21.60 -1.84 -14.39
C PRO A 20 22.28 -0.73 -13.57
N TRP A 21 21.50 -0.03 -12.73
CA TRP A 21 22.05 0.99 -11.83
C TRP A 21 23.11 0.38 -10.91
N PRO A 22 24.21 1.09 -10.63
CA PRO A 22 25.09 0.73 -9.55
C PRO A 22 24.35 0.66 -8.21
N GLU A 23 24.76 -0.23 -7.35
CA GLU A 23 24.18 -0.39 -6.01
C GLU A 23 24.12 0.96 -5.23
N GLU A 24 25.18 1.76 -5.36
CA GLU A 24 25.22 3.08 -4.73
C GLU A 24 24.12 4.01 -5.24
N ALA A 25 23.86 4.02 -6.55
CA ALA A 25 22.81 4.85 -7.13
C ALA A 25 21.43 4.43 -6.64
N ARG A 26 21.16 3.10 -6.62
CA ARG A 26 19.92 2.57 -6.05
C ARG A 26 19.77 2.95 -4.59
N ARG A 27 20.82 2.76 -3.78
CA ARG A 27 20.81 3.12 -2.35
C ARG A 27 20.50 4.60 -2.15
N LEU A 28 21.18 5.49 -2.87
CA LEU A 28 20.93 6.93 -2.78
C LEU A 28 19.51 7.33 -3.20
N PHE A 29 18.94 6.64 -4.19
CA PHE A 29 17.54 6.86 -4.58
C PHE A 29 16.57 6.42 -3.47
N VAL A 30 16.80 5.26 -2.85
CA VAL A 30 16.02 4.78 -1.70
C VAL A 30 16.21 5.73 -0.50
N ASP A 31 17.43 6.16 -0.21
CA ASP A 31 17.73 7.13 0.87
C ASP A 31 16.99 8.46 0.65
N LEU A 32 16.87 8.92 -0.60
CA LEU A 32 16.07 10.09 -0.93
C LEU A 32 14.59 9.85 -0.59
N LEU A 33 13.99 8.75 -1.05
CA LEU A 33 12.58 8.40 -0.76
C LEU A 33 12.34 8.28 0.75
N ALA A 34 13.29 7.70 1.49
CA ALA A 34 13.22 7.54 2.94
C ALA A 34 13.18 8.87 3.72
N THR A 35 13.51 10.00 3.08
CA THR A 35 13.33 11.32 3.70
C THR A 35 11.85 11.72 3.85
N GLY A 36 10.91 11.00 3.20
CA GLY A 36 9.49 11.26 3.29
C GLY A 36 9.05 12.53 2.55
N GLU A 37 8.28 13.39 3.19
CA GLU A 37 7.73 14.61 2.59
C GLU A 37 8.81 15.51 1.92
N PRO A 38 10.03 15.70 2.45
CA PRO A 38 11.09 16.39 1.74
C PRO A 38 11.45 15.82 0.37
N ALA A 39 11.36 14.50 0.16
CA ALA A 39 11.62 13.86 -1.14
C ALA A 39 10.65 14.35 -2.22
N VAL A 40 9.40 14.60 -1.86
CA VAL A 40 8.36 15.08 -2.79
C VAL A 40 8.80 16.38 -3.45
N ALA A 41 9.20 17.38 -2.65
CA ALA A 41 9.62 18.67 -3.18
C ALA A 41 10.92 18.57 -4.02
N VAL A 42 11.86 17.71 -3.61
CA VAL A 42 13.11 17.49 -4.36
C VAL A 42 12.83 16.83 -5.71
N ILE A 43 11.99 15.80 -5.75
CA ILE A 43 11.67 15.10 -7.00
C ILE A 43 10.86 16.01 -7.94
N GLU A 44 9.93 16.81 -7.42
CA GLU A 44 9.21 17.80 -8.22
C GLU A 44 10.14 18.85 -8.82
N ASP A 45 11.11 19.37 -8.06
CA ASP A 45 12.14 20.29 -8.57
C ASP A 45 12.96 19.63 -9.69
N LEU A 46 13.39 18.37 -9.51
CA LEU A 46 14.12 17.61 -10.53
C LEU A 46 13.25 17.36 -11.79
N ASP A 47 11.98 17.03 -11.60
CA ASP A 47 11.04 16.77 -12.70
C ASP A 47 10.78 18.04 -13.53
N GLN A 48 10.59 19.18 -12.87
CA GLN A 48 10.41 20.47 -13.53
C GLN A 48 11.64 20.89 -14.35
N MET A 49 12.83 20.48 -13.93
CA MET A 49 14.08 20.73 -14.65
C MET A 49 14.40 19.66 -15.71
N GLY A 50 13.51 18.68 -15.91
CA GLY A 50 13.69 17.60 -16.88
C GLY A 50 14.77 16.58 -16.46
N LEU A 51 15.12 16.52 -15.18
CA LEU A 51 16.15 15.63 -14.62
C LEU A 51 15.57 14.30 -14.11
N PHE A 52 14.28 14.23 -13.79
CA PHE A 52 13.69 13.02 -13.23
C PHE A 52 13.34 11.99 -14.31
N VAL A 53 12.77 12.41 -15.43
CA VAL A 53 12.43 11.51 -16.54
C VAL A 53 13.64 10.72 -17.09
N PRO A 54 14.86 11.26 -17.22
CA PRO A 54 16.03 10.45 -17.56
C PRO A 54 16.40 9.38 -16.54
N ILE A 55 15.99 9.55 -15.26
CA ILE A 55 16.18 8.55 -14.20
C ILE A 55 15.11 7.45 -14.28
N LEU A 56 13.86 7.87 -14.51
CA LEU A 56 12.69 7.01 -14.59
C LEU A 56 11.83 7.39 -15.81
N PRO A 57 12.17 6.91 -17.02
CA PRO A 57 11.46 7.29 -18.26
C PRO A 57 9.96 6.98 -18.24
N GLU A 58 9.55 5.93 -17.53
CA GLU A 58 8.16 5.51 -17.36
C GLU A 58 7.32 6.52 -16.56
N TRP A 59 7.96 7.50 -15.93
CA TRP A 59 7.31 8.60 -15.23
C TRP A 59 6.63 9.61 -16.17
N GLU A 60 7.15 9.79 -17.37
CA GLU A 60 6.70 10.83 -18.31
C GLU A 60 5.18 10.81 -18.54
N PRO A 61 4.51 9.64 -18.78
CA PRO A 61 3.06 9.61 -18.97
C PRO A 61 2.24 9.87 -17.71
N CYS A 62 2.84 9.81 -16.52
CA CYS A 62 2.18 10.08 -15.25
C CYS A 62 2.15 11.57 -14.91
N ARG A 63 3.03 12.37 -15.50
CA ARG A 63 3.22 13.78 -15.19
C ARG A 63 1.94 14.59 -15.40
N SER A 64 1.53 15.27 -14.34
CA SER A 64 0.33 16.12 -14.33
C SER A 64 -0.94 15.40 -14.83
N ARG A 65 -0.96 14.06 -14.82
CA ARG A 65 -2.10 13.28 -15.28
C ARG A 65 -3.23 13.32 -14.26
N PRO A 66 -4.43 13.84 -14.61
CA PRO A 66 -5.52 13.92 -13.66
C PRO A 66 -6.10 12.54 -13.37
N GLN A 67 -6.46 12.29 -12.12
CA GLN A 67 -7.20 11.11 -11.70
C GLN A 67 -8.71 11.41 -11.73
N ARG A 68 -9.49 10.53 -12.38
CA ARG A 68 -10.94 10.73 -12.56
C ARG A 68 -11.78 10.27 -11.39
N ASN A 69 -11.20 9.50 -10.47
CA ASN A 69 -11.90 9.05 -9.28
C ASN A 69 -11.98 10.21 -8.26
N ALA A 70 -13.19 10.48 -7.77
CA ALA A 70 -13.49 11.61 -6.87
C ALA A 70 -12.76 11.56 -5.50
N TYR A 71 -12.22 10.41 -5.12
CA TYR A 71 -11.48 10.26 -3.86
C TYR A 71 -10.04 10.77 -3.94
N HIS A 72 -9.45 10.84 -5.14
CA HIS A 72 -8.07 11.27 -5.32
C HIS A 72 -7.96 12.79 -5.33
N ARG A 73 -7.09 13.31 -4.46
CA ARG A 73 -6.80 14.75 -4.36
C ARG A 73 -5.77 15.24 -5.37
N PHE A 74 -4.94 14.34 -5.87
CA PHE A 74 -3.72 14.65 -6.61
C PHE A 74 -3.75 14.07 -8.02
N THR A 75 -2.91 14.59 -8.90
CA THR A 75 -2.50 13.96 -10.16
C THR A 75 -1.76 12.65 -9.89
N VAL A 76 -1.62 11.79 -10.89
CA VAL A 76 -0.98 10.47 -10.74
C VAL A 76 0.44 10.62 -10.18
N ASP A 77 1.26 11.48 -10.79
CA ASP A 77 2.64 11.76 -10.36
C ASP A 77 2.70 12.23 -8.89
N ARG A 78 1.89 13.21 -8.52
CA ARG A 78 1.87 13.72 -7.15
C ARG A 78 1.37 12.68 -6.16
N HIS A 79 0.38 11.87 -6.53
CA HIS A 79 -0.12 10.78 -5.70
C HIS A 79 0.97 9.76 -5.40
N LEU A 80 1.72 9.31 -6.42
CA LEU A 80 2.83 8.37 -6.25
C LEU A 80 3.92 8.90 -5.32
N LEU A 81 4.26 10.18 -5.44
CA LEU A 81 5.24 10.81 -4.53
C LEU A 81 4.73 10.90 -3.10
N VAL A 82 3.46 11.26 -2.91
CA VAL A 82 2.85 11.32 -1.57
C VAL A 82 2.73 9.93 -0.97
N ALA A 83 2.33 8.91 -1.75
CA ALA A 83 2.29 7.52 -1.28
C ALA A 83 3.68 7.04 -0.82
N ALA A 84 4.75 7.36 -1.55
CA ALA A 84 6.11 7.04 -1.14
C ALA A 84 6.52 7.81 0.13
N ALA A 85 6.08 9.06 0.30
CA ALA A 85 6.35 9.85 1.50
C ALA A 85 5.61 9.30 2.73
N GLU A 86 4.36 8.86 2.59
CA GLU A 86 3.61 8.19 3.67
C GLU A 86 4.22 6.83 4.00
N ALA A 87 4.67 6.06 2.98
CA ALA A 87 5.37 4.80 3.17
C ALA A 87 6.67 4.97 3.98
N ALA A 88 7.35 6.11 3.85
CA ALA A 88 8.54 6.41 4.64
C ALA A 88 8.28 6.50 6.15
N LEU A 89 7.04 6.78 6.57
CA LEU A 89 6.63 6.76 7.97
C LEU A 89 6.38 5.34 8.52
N LEU A 90 6.34 4.35 7.63
CA LEU A 90 5.98 2.97 7.94
C LEU A 90 7.15 1.98 7.77
N VAL A 91 8.36 2.48 7.47
CA VAL A 91 9.54 1.65 7.19
C VAL A 91 9.93 0.69 8.33
N ASP A 92 9.65 1.07 9.57
CA ASP A 92 9.94 0.24 10.74
C ASP A 92 8.99 -0.97 10.88
N ARG A 93 7.92 -1.03 10.09
CA ARG A 93 6.94 -2.14 10.10
C ARG A 93 7.33 -3.27 9.14
N VAL A 94 8.34 -3.09 8.30
CA VAL A 94 8.72 -4.05 7.26
C VAL A 94 10.19 -4.43 7.36
N GLN A 95 10.54 -5.63 6.89
CA GLN A 95 11.94 -6.07 6.86
C GLN A 95 12.72 -5.47 5.67
N ARG A 96 12.00 -5.00 4.64
CA ARG A 96 12.56 -4.46 3.40
C ARG A 96 12.02 -3.06 3.12
N PRO A 97 12.52 -2.04 3.85
CA PRO A 97 12.14 -0.63 3.63
C PRO A 97 12.34 -0.14 2.19
N ASP A 98 13.40 -0.62 1.53
CA ASP A 98 13.72 -0.30 0.15
C ASP A 98 12.63 -0.76 -0.82
N LEU A 99 12.10 -1.98 -0.65
CA LEU A 99 10.97 -2.48 -1.45
C LEU A 99 9.68 -1.72 -1.17
N LEU A 100 9.42 -1.38 0.10
CA LEU A 100 8.24 -0.59 0.46
C LEU A 100 8.24 0.76 -0.23
N LEU A 101 9.35 1.50 -0.15
CA LEU A 101 9.48 2.84 -0.71
C LEU A 101 9.38 2.85 -2.24
N VAL A 102 10.10 1.94 -2.89
CA VAL A 102 10.06 1.83 -4.36
C VAL A 102 8.72 1.28 -4.83
N GLY A 103 8.15 0.28 -4.12
CA GLY A 103 6.82 -0.24 -4.40
C GLY A 103 5.74 0.83 -4.27
N ALA A 104 5.79 1.66 -3.24
CA ALA A 104 4.86 2.78 -3.07
C ALA A 104 4.99 3.84 -4.18
N LEU A 105 6.22 4.13 -4.65
CA LEU A 105 6.43 5.03 -5.77
C LEU A 105 5.89 4.46 -7.09
N LEU A 106 5.88 3.14 -7.27
CA LEU A 106 5.57 2.49 -8.55
C LEU A 106 4.18 1.81 -8.59
N HIS A 107 3.46 1.68 -7.46
CA HIS A 107 2.24 0.85 -7.39
C HIS A 107 1.17 1.20 -8.44
N ASP A 108 1.08 2.46 -8.78
CA ASP A 108 0.09 3.01 -9.71
C ASP A 108 0.72 3.59 -11.00
N ILE A 109 1.98 3.25 -11.31
CA ILE A 109 2.70 3.78 -12.49
C ILE A 109 1.96 3.48 -13.80
N GLY A 110 1.24 2.36 -13.87
CA GLY A 110 0.43 1.97 -15.01
C GLY A 110 -0.71 2.94 -15.33
N LYS A 111 -1.15 3.78 -14.38
CA LYS A 111 -2.16 4.83 -14.61
C LYS A 111 -1.70 5.89 -15.62
N GLY A 112 -0.41 5.98 -15.89
CA GLY A 112 0.16 6.79 -16.97
C GLY A 112 -0.19 6.30 -18.37
N TYR A 113 -0.60 5.05 -18.53
CA TYR A 113 -0.70 4.33 -19.80
C TYR A 113 -2.14 3.91 -20.12
N PRO A 114 -2.45 3.55 -21.40
CA PRO A 114 -3.73 2.93 -21.73
C PRO A 114 -3.77 1.47 -21.29
N GLY A 115 -4.96 0.98 -20.94
CA GLY A 115 -5.19 -0.39 -20.51
C GLY A 115 -5.54 -0.49 -19.02
N ASP A 116 -5.53 -1.71 -18.49
CA ASP A 116 -5.66 -1.93 -17.06
C ASP A 116 -4.36 -1.49 -16.36
N HIS A 117 -4.49 -0.58 -15.40
CA HIS A 117 -3.32 0.03 -14.75
C HIS A 117 -2.50 -0.97 -13.93
N THR A 118 -3.14 -2.02 -13.42
CA THR A 118 -2.47 -3.06 -12.65
C THR A 118 -1.64 -3.96 -13.56
N GLU A 119 -2.23 -4.46 -14.66
CA GLU A 119 -1.53 -5.28 -15.66
C GLU A 119 -0.37 -4.51 -16.29
N VAL A 120 -0.62 -3.29 -16.75
CA VAL A 120 0.42 -2.44 -17.33
C VAL A 120 1.49 -2.08 -16.30
N GLY A 121 1.09 -1.82 -15.06
CA GLY A 121 2.03 -1.54 -13.96
C GLY A 121 2.97 -2.70 -13.68
N GLN A 122 2.48 -3.94 -13.68
CA GLN A 122 3.29 -5.15 -13.53
C GLN A 122 4.36 -5.25 -14.63
N GLU A 123 3.96 -5.09 -15.90
CA GLU A 123 4.90 -5.12 -17.04
C GLU A 123 5.98 -4.04 -16.94
N LEU A 124 5.59 -2.82 -16.54
CA LEU A 124 6.52 -1.72 -16.33
C LEU A 124 7.49 -2.02 -15.19
N VAL A 125 7.01 -2.47 -14.03
CA VAL A 125 7.86 -2.75 -12.87
C VAL A 125 8.78 -3.94 -13.13
N ALA A 126 8.35 -4.96 -13.86
CA ALA A 126 9.19 -6.06 -14.31
C ALA A 126 10.37 -5.59 -15.20
N THR A 127 10.27 -4.39 -15.79
CA THR A 127 11.36 -3.77 -16.57
C THR A 127 12.16 -2.77 -15.73
N ILE A 128 11.48 -1.95 -14.94
CA ILE A 128 12.09 -0.90 -14.10
C ILE A 128 12.98 -1.49 -13.01
N ALA A 129 12.49 -2.49 -12.27
CA ALA A 129 13.19 -2.99 -11.09
C ALA A 129 14.54 -3.65 -11.43
N PRO A 130 14.69 -4.51 -12.46
CA PRO A 130 15.99 -4.99 -12.91
C PRO A 130 16.91 -3.87 -13.37
N ARG A 131 16.39 -2.87 -14.09
CA ARG A 131 17.16 -1.70 -14.51
C ARG A 131 17.66 -0.89 -13.31
N MET A 132 16.89 -0.77 -12.25
CA MET A 132 17.31 -0.19 -10.96
C MET A 132 18.31 -1.06 -10.19
N GLY A 133 18.63 -2.25 -10.69
CA GLY A 133 19.60 -3.18 -10.11
C GLY A 133 19.05 -4.01 -8.94
N PHE A 134 17.74 -4.23 -8.85
CA PHE A 134 17.17 -5.17 -7.89
C PHE A 134 17.40 -6.61 -8.35
N PRO A 135 17.73 -7.54 -7.43
CA PRO A 135 17.80 -8.97 -7.74
C PRO A 135 16.43 -9.56 -8.03
N ALA A 136 16.38 -10.70 -8.74
CA ALA A 136 15.14 -11.29 -9.25
C ALA A 136 14.06 -11.48 -8.17
N ALA A 137 14.42 -11.99 -6.98
CA ALA A 137 13.46 -12.16 -5.90
C ALA A 137 12.82 -10.84 -5.40
N ASP A 138 13.58 -9.73 -5.45
CA ASP A 138 13.06 -8.42 -5.10
C ASP A 138 12.18 -7.84 -6.22
N VAL A 139 12.53 -8.14 -7.49
CA VAL A 139 11.67 -7.82 -8.64
C VAL A 139 10.32 -8.50 -8.51
N ASP A 140 10.29 -9.79 -8.16
CA ASP A 140 9.06 -10.55 -7.96
C ASP A 140 8.18 -9.90 -6.87
N HIS A 141 8.77 -9.46 -5.75
CA HIS A 141 8.03 -8.74 -4.71
C HIS A 141 7.49 -7.39 -5.20
N LEU A 142 8.27 -6.60 -5.93
CA LEU A 142 7.82 -5.30 -6.45
C LEU A 142 6.68 -5.47 -7.46
N VAL A 143 6.75 -6.47 -8.33
CA VAL A 143 5.66 -6.81 -9.27
C VAL A 143 4.41 -7.25 -8.52
N ALA A 144 4.56 -8.14 -7.52
CA ALA A 144 3.44 -8.61 -6.69
C ALA A 144 2.82 -7.47 -5.86
N MET A 145 3.62 -6.48 -5.40
CA MET A 145 3.07 -5.28 -4.75
C MET A 145 2.15 -4.50 -5.69
N VAL A 146 2.51 -4.35 -6.95
CA VAL A 146 1.65 -3.69 -7.96
C VAL A 146 0.42 -4.54 -8.25
N GLU A 147 0.59 -5.85 -8.44
CA GLU A 147 -0.52 -6.78 -8.71
C GLU A 147 -1.58 -6.75 -7.61
N HIS A 148 -1.14 -6.76 -6.36
CA HIS A 148 -2.00 -6.94 -5.20
C HIS A 148 -2.25 -5.67 -4.38
N HIS A 149 -1.89 -4.46 -4.88
CA HIS A 149 -2.04 -3.23 -4.10
C HIS A 149 -3.49 -2.94 -3.65
N LEU A 150 -4.49 -3.43 -4.39
CA LEU A 150 -5.92 -3.31 -4.06
C LEU A 150 -6.48 -4.52 -3.30
N LEU A 151 -5.71 -5.60 -3.13
CA LEU A 151 -6.21 -6.85 -2.53
C LEU A 151 -6.67 -6.67 -1.08
N LEU A 152 -5.83 -6.10 -0.24
CA LEU A 152 -6.14 -5.93 1.19
C LEU A 152 -7.28 -4.94 1.42
N PRO A 153 -7.31 -3.72 0.83
CA PRO A 153 -8.42 -2.81 1.04
C PRO A 153 -9.74 -3.35 0.50
N ASP A 154 -9.75 -4.08 -0.62
CA ASP A 154 -10.94 -4.69 -1.18
C ASP A 154 -11.45 -5.85 -0.32
N ALA A 155 -10.57 -6.76 0.12
CA ALA A 155 -10.96 -7.86 0.99
C ALA A 155 -11.46 -7.36 2.35
N ALA A 156 -10.74 -6.43 2.98
CA ALA A 156 -11.09 -5.90 4.30
C ALA A 156 -12.45 -5.17 4.32
N THR A 157 -12.83 -4.50 3.23
CA THR A 157 -14.05 -3.68 3.22
C THR A 157 -15.26 -4.32 2.53
N ARG A 158 -15.07 -5.41 1.78
CA ARG A 158 -16.12 -6.00 0.93
C ARG A 158 -16.39 -7.46 1.21
N ARG A 159 -15.57 -8.12 2.04
CA ARG A 159 -15.71 -9.53 2.37
C ARG A 159 -15.88 -9.74 3.87
N ASP A 160 -16.45 -10.88 4.21
CA ASP A 160 -16.52 -11.30 5.62
C ASP A 160 -15.15 -11.80 6.06
N LEU A 161 -14.58 -11.14 7.07
CA LEU A 161 -13.29 -11.53 7.66
C LEU A 161 -13.41 -12.73 8.60
N ASP A 162 -14.63 -13.10 9.01
CA ASP A 162 -14.87 -14.29 9.80
C ASP A 162 -15.03 -15.56 8.93
N ASP A 163 -15.06 -15.40 7.61
CA ASP A 163 -15.02 -16.52 6.67
C ASP A 163 -13.58 -17.01 6.41
N ASP A 164 -13.29 -18.26 6.79
CA ASP A 164 -12.01 -18.95 6.53
C ASP A 164 -11.62 -18.91 5.05
N GLY A 165 -12.59 -19.04 4.14
CA GLY A 165 -12.35 -18.97 2.70
C GLY A 165 -11.80 -17.62 2.26
N THR A 166 -12.27 -16.52 2.87
CA THR A 166 -11.74 -15.17 2.61
C THR A 166 -10.27 -15.07 3.03
N ILE A 167 -9.93 -15.49 4.25
CA ILE A 167 -8.56 -15.41 4.77
C ILE A 167 -7.60 -16.28 3.98
N ARG A 168 -8.00 -17.53 3.66
CA ARG A 168 -7.18 -18.44 2.83
C ARG A 168 -6.97 -17.90 1.42
N SER A 169 -8.00 -17.35 0.80
CA SER A 169 -7.88 -16.76 -0.54
C SER A 169 -6.88 -15.61 -0.58
N VAL A 170 -6.82 -14.77 0.46
CA VAL A 170 -5.82 -13.69 0.57
C VAL A 170 -4.44 -14.28 0.87
N ALA A 171 -4.33 -15.27 1.77
CA ALA A 171 -3.07 -15.94 2.07
C ALA A 171 -2.47 -16.62 0.83
N ASP A 172 -3.28 -17.32 0.05
CA ASP A 172 -2.85 -17.99 -1.20
C ASP A 172 -2.38 -16.98 -2.25
N ALA A 173 -3.07 -15.84 -2.38
CA ALA A 173 -2.69 -14.78 -3.32
C ALA A 173 -1.38 -14.08 -2.92
N VAL A 174 -1.17 -13.85 -1.63
CA VAL A 174 0.03 -13.18 -1.10
C VAL A 174 1.23 -14.14 -1.06
N GLY A 175 1.04 -15.36 -0.61
CA GLY A 175 2.03 -16.45 -0.61
C GLY A 175 3.09 -16.37 0.48
N ASP A 176 3.53 -15.19 0.93
CA ASP A 176 4.55 -15.05 1.97
C ASP A 176 4.32 -13.85 2.90
N ARG A 177 4.90 -13.94 4.10
CA ARG A 177 4.73 -12.95 5.17
C ARG A 177 5.44 -11.62 4.89
N GLN A 178 6.53 -11.63 4.12
CA GLN A 178 7.24 -10.40 3.75
C GLN A 178 6.38 -9.56 2.80
N LEU A 179 5.80 -10.19 1.77
CA LEU A 179 4.89 -9.51 0.85
C LEU A 179 3.63 -9.01 1.58
N LEU A 180 3.08 -9.80 2.51
CA LEU A 180 1.94 -9.38 3.33
C LEU A 180 2.25 -8.09 4.11
N ALA A 181 3.41 -8.02 4.77
CA ALA A 181 3.81 -6.83 5.51
C ALA A 181 4.00 -5.61 4.60
N LEU A 182 4.60 -5.81 3.41
CA LEU A 182 4.76 -4.76 2.39
C LEU A 182 3.40 -4.25 1.89
N LEU A 183 2.46 -5.15 1.57
CA LEU A 183 1.11 -4.79 1.13
C LEU A 183 0.30 -4.09 2.22
N GLY A 184 0.44 -4.51 3.48
CA GLY A 184 -0.21 -3.85 4.63
C GLY A 184 0.24 -2.39 4.76
N ALA A 185 1.55 -2.16 4.73
CA ALA A 185 2.12 -0.82 4.80
C ALA A 185 1.78 0.02 3.56
N LEU A 186 1.83 -0.58 2.36
CA LEU A 186 1.45 0.09 1.12
C LEU A 186 -0.03 0.50 1.13
N THR A 187 -0.93 -0.37 1.61
CA THR A 187 -2.38 -0.07 1.69
C THR A 187 -2.66 1.17 2.55
N GLU A 188 -1.99 1.30 3.68
CA GLU A 188 -2.11 2.48 4.54
C GLU A 188 -1.56 3.73 3.84
N ALA A 189 -0.33 3.66 3.31
CA ALA A 189 0.32 4.77 2.63
C ALA A 189 -0.47 5.29 1.42
N ASP A 190 -0.91 4.40 0.54
CA ASP A 190 -1.75 4.72 -0.63
C ASP A 190 -3.09 5.33 -0.22
N SER A 191 -3.77 4.73 0.77
CA SER A 191 -5.07 5.24 1.24
C SER A 191 -4.95 6.64 1.83
N ILE A 192 -3.89 6.95 2.60
CA ILE A 192 -3.63 8.30 3.14
C ILE A 192 -3.33 9.26 1.99
N ALA A 193 -2.50 8.86 1.01
CA ALA A 193 -2.18 9.66 -0.17
C ALA A 193 -3.40 9.94 -1.05
N THR A 194 -4.33 9.00 -1.14
CA THR A 194 -5.60 9.17 -1.87
C THR A 194 -6.45 10.28 -1.27
N GLY A 195 -6.60 10.32 0.06
CA GLY A 195 -7.29 11.41 0.75
C GLY A 195 -7.96 11.01 2.05
N PRO A 196 -8.47 11.99 2.83
CA PRO A 196 -9.01 11.75 4.18
C PRO A 196 -10.20 10.79 4.23
N SER A 197 -10.96 10.68 3.14
CA SER A 197 -12.11 9.76 3.04
C SER A 197 -11.68 8.33 2.68
N ALA A 198 -10.46 8.12 2.22
CA ALA A 198 -9.97 6.81 1.82
C ALA A 198 -9.33 6.04 2.98
N TRP A 199 -8.94 6.71 4.07
CA TRP A 199 -8.38 6.09 5.27
C TRP A 199 -9.08 6.62 6.53
N SER A 200 -9.79 5.74 7.23
CA SER A 200 -10.46 6.02 8.51
C SER A 200 -9.97 5.02 9.56
N SER A 201 -10.20 5.31 10.85
CA SER A 201 -9.88 4.37 11.95
C SER A 201 -10.56 3.01 11.75
N TRP A 202 -11.82 3.01 11.31
CA TRP A 202 -12.56 1.79 11.00
C TRP A 202 -11.89 0.97 9.89
N LYS A 203 -11.47 1.61 8.78
CA LYS A 203 -10.77 0.90 7.70
C LYS A 203 -9.40 0.40 8.14
N ALA A 204 -8.67 1.19 8.93
CA ALA A 204 -7.39 0.79 9.50
C ALA A 204 -7.54 -0.49 10.35
N GLU A 205 -8.53 -0.54 11.24
CA GLU A 205 -8.83 -1.70 12.09
C GLU A 205 -9.16 -2.95 11.26
N LEU A 206 -9.96 -2.81 10.19
CA LEU A 206 -10.28 -3.94 9.30
C LEU A 206 -9.05 -4.47 8.55
N VAL A 207 -8.21 -3.58 8.02
CA VAL A 207 -6.99 -3.98 7.31
C VAL A 207 -5.99 -4.63 8.26
N GLU A 208 -5.80 -4.06 9.46
CA GLU A 208 -4.92 -4.62 10.49
C GLU A 208 -5.40 -6.01 10.92
N GLU A 209 -6.71 -6.19 11.10
CA GLU A 209 -7.32 -7.48 11.42
C GLU A 209 -7.09 -8.51 10.32
N LEU A 210 -7.34 -8.13 9.05
CA LEU A 210 -7.10 -9.00 7.91
C LEU A 210 -5.62 -9.42 7.85
N VAL A 211 -4.69 -8.46 7.96
CA VAL A 211 -3.25 -8.74 7.93
C VAL A 211 -2.86 -9.70 9.06
N ARG A 212 -3.37 -9.50 10.27
CA ARG A 212 -3.09 -10.36 11.42
C ARG A 212 -3.57 -11.80 11.19
N ARG A 213 -4.77 -11.98 10.64
CA ARG A 213 -5.34 -13.32 10.36
C ARG A 213 -4.58 -14.02 9.24
N VAL A 214 -4.28 -13.30 8.17
CA VAL A 214 -3.49 -13.84 7.05
C VAL A 214 -2.07 -14.20 7.49
N ASP A 215 -1.40 -13.36 8.30
CA ASP A 215 -0.08 -13.66 8.86
C ASP A 215 -0.09 -14.95 9.69
N HIS A 216 -1.14 -15.16 10.51
CA HIS A 216 -1.30 -16.38 11.28
C HIS A 216 -1.36 -17.62 10.38
N VAL A 217 -2.16 -17.58 9.32
CA VAL A 217 -2.29 -18.68 8.35
C VAL A 217 -0.97 -18.92 7.61
N LEU A 218 -0.29 -17.86 7.14
CA LEU A 218 1.02 -17.96 6.49
C LEU A 218 2.12 -18.50 7.43
N ALA A 219 1.96 -18.33 8.74
CA ALA A 219 2.84 -18.92 9.76
C ALA A 219 2.54 -20.41 10.03
N GLY A 220 1.53 -21.01 9.37
CA GLY A 220 1.12 -22.40 9.54
C GLY A 220 0.10 -22.60 10.68
N GLY A 221 -0.52 -21.52 11.20
CA GLY A 221 -1.60 -21.60 12.17
C GLY A 221 -2.92 -22.05 11.55
N GLU A 222 -3.78 -22.63 12.39
CA GLU A 222 -5.16 -22.93 12.00
C GLU A 222 -6.06 -21.71 12.20
N PHE A 223 -7.12 -21.60 11.36
CA PHE A 223 -8.00 -20.42 11.37
C PHE A 223 -8.71 -20.22 12.72
N ASP A 224 -9.18 -21.31 13.35
CA ASP A 224 -9.91 -21.25 14.61
C ASP A 224 -9.08 -20.68 15.77
N GLU A 225 -7.76 -20.88 15.77
CA GLU A 225 -6.86 -20.30 16.78
C GLU A 225 -6.74 -18.78 16.63
N ALA A 226 -6.82 -18.26 15.41
CA ALA A 226 -6.76 -16.81 15.15
C ALA A 226 -8.05 -16.09 15.58
N ALA A 227 -9.18 -16.78 15.55
CA ALA A 227 -10.48 -16.27 15.98
C ALA A 227 -10.70 -16.40 17.51
N ALA A 228 -9.97 -17.29 18.19
CA ALA A 228 -10.10 -17.51 19.62
C ALA A 228 -9.74 -16.26 20.43
N GLY A 229 -10.74 -15.56 20.93
CA GLY A 229 -10.59 -14.35 21.78
C GLY A 229 -11.23 -13.09 21.21
N ARG A 230 -11.94 -13.20 20.08
CA ARG A 230 -12.67 -12.10 19.45
C ARG A 230 -14.19 -12.29 19.46
N PHE A 231 -14.87 -11.30 18.92
CA PHE A 231 -16.32 -11.28 18.80
C PHE A 231 -16.88 -12.52 18.06
N PRO A 232 -17.92 -13.17 18.60
CA PRO A 232 -18.46 -12.99 19.95
C PRO A 232 -17.58 -13.62 21.01
N ASP A 233 -17.22 -12.88 22.05
CA ASP A 233 -16.62 -13.45 23.27
C ASP A 233 -17.62 -14.36 24.02
N ALA A 234 -17.21 -14.95 25.14
CA ALA A 234 -18.07 -15.88 25.87
C ALA A 234 -19.36 -15.22 26.38
N GLU A 235 -19.30 -13.95 26.79
CA GLU A 235 -20.44 -13.18 27.27
C GLU A 235 -21.36 -12.77 26.12
N GLN A 236 -20.79 -12.41 25.01
CA GLN A 236 -21.51 -12.06 23.77
C GLN A 236 -22.21 -13.29 23.15
N ARG A 237 -21.58 -14.48 23.21
CA ARG A 237 -22.23 -15.74 22.79
C ARG A 237 -23.46 -16.06 23.63
N GLU A 238 -23.36 -15.87 24.94
CA GLU A 238 -24.51 -16.05 25.85
C GLU A 238 -25.67 -15.08 25.51
N LEU A 239 -25.32 -13.86 25.05
CA LEU A 239 -26.31 -12.89 24.56
C LEU A 239 -26.96 -13.30 23.24
N LEU A 240 -26.20 -13.93 22.32
CA LEU A 240 -26.69 -14.40 21.05
C LEU A 240 -27.59 -15.65 21.16
N GLU A 241 -27.47 -16.42 22.24
CA GLU A 241 -28.36 -17.56 22.54
C GLU A 241 -29.74 -17.09 23.10
N GLY A 242 -29.88 -15.81 23.44
CA GLY A 242 -31.12 -15.21 23.87
C GLY A 242 -32.07 -14.91 22.70
N GLU A 243 -33.40 -15.04 22.94
CA GLU A 243 -34.40 -14.63 21.95
C GLU A 243 -34.72 -13.13 22.05
N GLY A 244 -34.78 -12.44 20.92
CA GLY A 244 -35.22 -11.03 20.79
C GLY A 244 -34.12 -10.00 21.03
N LEU A 245 -34.50 -8.75 21.34
CA LEU A 245 -33.56 -7.64 21.56
C LEU A 245 -33.03 -7.67 22.99
N VAL A 246 -31.76 -7.88 23.17
CA VAL A 246 -31.05 -7.80 24.44
C VAL A 246 -30.04 -6.62 24.38
N VAL A 247 -30.09 -5.74 25.40
CA VAL A 247 -29.20 -4.60 25.53
C VAL A 247 -28.53 -4.67 26.89
N ARG A 248 -27.17 -4.69 26.91
CA ARG A 248 -26.37 -4.60 28.14
C ARG A 248 -25.43 -3.40 28.07
N GLY A 249 -25.28 -2.69 29.14
CA GLY A 249 -24.34 -1.56 29.25
C GLY A 249 -23.36 -1.75 30.38
N ASP A 250 -22.08 -1.51 30.12
CA ASP A 250 -21.03 -1.44 31.14
C ASP A 250 -20.24 -0.14 30.96
N GLY A 251 -20.53 0.83 31.80
CA GLY A 251 -19.87 2.13 31.79
C GLY A 251 -19.95 2.86 30.46
N SER A 252 -18.95 2.72 29.63
CA SER A 252 -18.84 3.37 28.32
C SER A 252 -19.19 2.46 27.14
N THR A 253 -19.44 1.18 27.38
CA THR A 253 -19.72 0.18 26.33
C THR A 253 -21.18 -0.24 26.39
N LEU A 254 -21.83 -0.29 25.21
CA LEU A 254 -23.17 -0.81 25.03
C LEU A 254 -23.12 -2.00 24.09
N THR A 255 -23.52 -3.18 24.58
CA THR A 255 -23.64 -4.40 23.78
C THR A 255 -25.11 -4.64 23.46
N VAL A 256 -25.40 -4.80 22.17
CA VAL A 256 -26.77 -5.04 21.67
C VAL A 256 -26.77 -6.36 20.90
N ALA A 257 -27.61 -7.28 21.27
CA ALA A 257 -27.92 -8.49 20.52
C ALA A 257 -29.38 -8.45 20.04
N ALA A 258 -29.62 -8.70 18.76
CA ALA A 258 -30.95 -8.68 18.17
C ALA A 258 -31.02 -9.70 17.03
N ASP A 259 -32.25 -10.20 16.74
CA ASP A 259 -32.47 -11.01 15.54
C ASP A 259 -32.13 -10.19 14.29
N ASP A 260 -31.45 -10.84 13.34
CA ASP A 260 -31.18 -10.22 12.04
C ASP A 260 -32.48 -10.05 11.24
N ARG A 261 -32.98 -8.82 11.18
CA ARG A 261 -34.17 -8.43 10.43
C ARG A 261 -33.89 -7.19 9.60
N THR A 262 -34.35 -7.16 8.36
CA THR A 262 -34.23 -5.99 7.50
C THR A 262 -34.79 -4.72 8.18
N GLY A 263 -33.91 -3.75 8.46
CA GLY A 263 -34.30 -2.48 9.11
C GLY A 263 -34.24 -2.49 10.63
N SER A 264 -33.51 -3.44 11.27
CA SER A 264 -33.33 -3.52 12.73
C SER A 264 -32.36 -2.46 13.26
N PHE A 265 -31.52 -1.85 12.41
CA PHE A 265 -30.54 -0.80 12.74
C PHE A 265 -30.63 0.36 11.75
#